data_23e5b1139fd593726b50536195bd00b1
#
_entry.id   23e5b1139fd593726b50536195bd00b1
#
_cell.length_a   1.000
_cell.length_b   1.000
_cell.length_c   1.000
_cell.angle_alpha   90.00
_cell.angle_beta   90.00
_cell.angle_gamma   90.00
#
_symmetry.space_group_name_H-M   'P 1'
#
loop_
_entity.id
_entity.type
_entity.pdbx_description
1 polymer ?
#
loop_
_entity_poly.entity_id
_entity_poly.type
_entity_poly.pdbx_seq_one_letter_code
_entity_poly.pdbx_strand_id
1 'polypeptide(L)'
;MKKILALLLAVAMVFSLVACNSTTKSEKPKNEYVMSDDPKEGSVIDGVMTDISVSDPILKKTTAQWLDTCVLYEVNVRQFTEEGTFKAFEKHLSRLQKMGVNTLWFMPIHPISETERKGTLGSYYAVDDYTAVNPEFGTMEDFQHLVDKAHDMGFKVIIDWVANHTGWDHDWITEHPEWYDRDENGNITYSYDWSDIAELNYDNFEMRAEMIKAMQFWIEEVGIDGFRCDHAIGVPASFWNAAVYKLKSINSDIMMLAEVSAAQSLTKYAFDSCYNDQLYGQSLMIKGGVATSTIQQGMTLNANYVEGSFPMNYLDNHDKNSYEDSIVGRFGDTYEPLMALSFLSIGYPLIYTSNEQGYDHEIEFFEKDTVVWEDEPKYEEFFAELSDLKCNYKALASSNTDLSFLEVSNSHIFVFSRKSKTDSVYYVGNLYYDKITDVDVELDFENATCVMHYDGENFDFSDKEITADDMQKKTYNPYEFYIFTVSAE
;
A
#
# COMPACT_ATOMS: atom_id res chain seq x y z
N MET A 1 -22.18 -20.00 1.45
CA MET A 1 -21.89 -19.84 2.88
C MET A 1 -20.55 -19.13 3.13
N LYS A 2 -19.49 -19.36 2.33
CA LYS A 2 -18.20 -18.62 2.46
C LYS A 2 -18.33 -17.10 2.19
N LYS A 3 -19.12 -16.70 1.19
CA LYS A 3 -19.33 -15.26 0.84
C LYS A 3 -20.05 -14.44 1.92
N ILE A 4 -20.84 -15.06 2.80
CA ILE A 4 -21.53 -14.37 3.90
C ILE A 4 -20.59 -14.13 5.10
N LEU A 5 -19.57 -14.95 5.27
CA LEU A 5 -18.62 -14.82 6.38
C LEU A 5 -17.60 -13.71 6.14
N ALA A 6 -17.15 -13.52 4.91
CA ALA A 6 -16.25 -12.42 4.54
C ALA A 6 -16.92 -11.05 4.69
N LEU A 7 -18.19 -10.93 4.31
CA LEU A 7 -18.95 -9.68 4.48
C LEU A 7 -19.18 -9.33 5.95
N LEU A 8 -19.30 -10.33 6.83
CA LEU A 8 -19.45 -10.13 8.27
C LEU A 8 -18.14 -9.70 8.94
N LEU A 9 -16.98 -10.12 8.43
CA LEU A 9 -15.66 -9.70 8.91
C LEU A 9 -15.33 -8.26 8.49
N ALA A 10 -15.62 -7.87 7.26
CA ALA A 10 -15.46 -6.50 6.79
C ALA A 10 -16.35 -5.50 7.56
N VAL A 11 -17.59 -5.88 7.86
CA VAL A 11 -18.53 -5.07 8.68
C VAL A 11 -18.08 -5.01 10.15
N ALA A 12 -17.44 -6.06 10.69
CA ALA A 12 -16.96 -6.05 12.07
C ALA A 12 -15.77 -5.09 12.27
N MET A 13 -14.88 -4.91 11.27
CA MET A 13 -13.78 -3.94 11.36
C MET A 13 -14.25 -2.48 11.29
N VAL A 14 -15.33 -2.18 10.58
CA VAL A 14 -15.89 -0.83 10.52
C VAL A 14 -16.67 -0.45 11.81
N PHE A 15 -17.23 -1.43 12.53
CA PHE A 15 -17.99 -1.17 13.76
C PHE A 15 -17.13 -1.14 15.05
N SER A 16 -15.89 -1.60 15.03
CA SER A 16 -15.00 -1.54 16.21
C SER A 16 -14.50 -0.14 16.55
N LEU A 17 -14.72 0.86 15.71
CA LEU A 17 -14.35 2.26 15.96
C LEU A 17 -15.45 3.10 16.66
N VAL A 18 -16.66 2.57 16.89
CA VAL A 18 -17.79 3.33 17.49
C VAL A 18 -18.19 2.88 18.89
N ALA A 19 -17.62 1.80 19.42
CA ALA A 19 -18.03 1.24 20.73
C ALA A 19 -16.96 1.42 21.82
N CYS A 20 -16.59 2.65 22.14
CA CYS A 20 -15.89 2.97 23.38
C CYS A 20 -16.77 3.86 24.26
N ASN A 21 -17.72 3.26 24.95
CA ASN A 21 -18.19 3.67 26.29
C ASN A 21 -19.18 2.65 26.86
N SER A 22 -18.67 1.60 27.48
CA SER A 22 -19.36 0.92 28.59
C SER A 22 -18.34 0.12 29.37
N THR A 23 -18.23 0.45 30.64
CA THR A 23 -17.41 -0.17 31.65
C THR A 23 -17.81 -1.63 31.90
N THR A 24 -17.06 -2.56 31.31
CA THR A 24 -16.93 -3.93 31.85
C THR A 24 -15.45 -4.24 31.90
N LYS A 25 -14.98 -4.66 33.08
CA LYS A 25 -13.60 -5.11 33.29
C LYS A 25 -13.35 -6.33 32.41
N SER A 26 -12.70 -6.11 31.24
CA SER A 26 -12.03 -7.17 30.51
C SER A 26 -10.59 -7.22 31.00
N GLU A 27 -10.07 -8.41 31.18
CA GLU A 27 -8.65 -8.64 31.49
C GLU A 27 -7.80 -7.95 30.42
N LYS A 28 -6.83 -7.16 30.86
CA LYS A 28 -5.90 -6.44 29.98
C LYS A 28 -5.09 -7.46 29.18
N PRO A 29 -4.86 -7.24 27.85
CA PRO A 29 -3.86 -8.01 27.14
C PRO A 29 -2.51 -7.84 27.83
N LYS A 30 -1.73 -8.91 27.93
CA LYS A 30 -0.48 -9.01 28.70
C LYS A 30 0.70 -8.21 28.13
N ASN A 31 0.52 -7.30 27.20
CA ASN A 31 1.60 -6.51 26.59
C ASN A 31 1.30 -5.01 26.62
N GLU A 32 1.24 -4.39 27.80
CA GLU A 32 1.55 -2.97 27.93
C GLU A 32 3.08 -2.84 28.01
N TYR A 33 3.74 -2.51 26.89
CA TYR A 33 5.12 -2.08 26.93
C TYR A 33 5.23 -0.81 27.76
N VAL A 34 5.89 -0.92 28.90
CA VAL A 34 6.30 0.24 29.69
C VAL A 34 7.39 0.94 28.88
N MET A 35 7.08 2.12 28.33
CA MET A 35 8.08 2.97 27.68
C MET A 35 9.17 3.31 28.69
N SER A 36 10.38 2.84 28.49
CA SER A 36 11.58 3.23 29.23
C SER A 36 12.45 4.09 28.30
N ASP A 37 13.00 5.16 28.83
CA ASP A 37 13.89 6.06 28.08
C ASP A 37 15.28 5.44 27.86
N ASP A 38 15.58 4.32 28.52
CA ASP A 38 16.83 3.56 28.38
C ASP A 38 16.53 2.22 27.66
N PRO A 39 17.47 1.73 26.81
CA PRO A 39 17.37 0.40 26.22
C PRO A 39 17.17 -0.65 27.32
N LYS A 40 16.30 -1.63 27.07
CA LYS A 40 16.15 -2.78 27.98
C LYS A 40 17.51 -3.44 28.20
N GLU A 41 17.78 -3.89 29.43
CA GLU A 41 18.99 -4.65 29.73
C GLU A 41 19.09 -5.88 28.82
N GLY A 42 20.22 -6.04 28.15
CA GLY A 42 20.46 -7.14 27.21
C GLY A 42 19.93 -6.89 25.78
N SER A 43 19.31 -5.74 25.50
CA SER A 43 18.78 -5.45 24.15
C SER A 43 19.82 -4.99 23.11
N VAL A 44 21.11 -4.95 23.46
CA VAL A 44 22.19 -4.72 22.52
C VAL A 44 22.95 -6.02 22.29
N ILE A 45 22.81 -6.59 21.10
CA ILE A 45 23.42 -7.85 20.69
C ILE A 45 24.43 -7.57 19.58
N ASP A 46 25.68 -7.96 19.78
CA ASP A 46 26.78 -7.74 18.82
C ASP A 46 26.89 -6.28 18.32
N GLY A 47 26.54 -5.32 19.17
CA GLY A 47 26.53 -3.90 18.84
C GLY A 47 25.29 -3.42 18.08
N VAL A 48 24.30 -4.28 17.85
CA VAL A 48 23.00 -3.92 17.26
C VAL A 48 22.00 -3.66 18.38
N MET A 49 21.40 -2.45 18.41
CA MET A 49 20.25 -2.17 19.26
C MET A 49 19.01 -2.89 18.67
N THR A 50 18.29 -3.60 19.50
CA THR A 50 17.15 -4.44 19.09
C THR A 50 15.83 -4.02 19.73
N ASP A 51 15.87 -3.03 20.64
CA ASP A 51 14.71 -2.46 21.31
C ASP A 51 14.93 -0.97 21.55
N ILE A 52 14.16 -0.11 20.87
CA ILE A 52 14.24 1.34 21.06
C ILE A 52 12.84 1.89 21.33
N SER A 53 12.67 2.56 22.46
CA SER A 53 11.41 3.24 22.78
C SER A 53 11.11 4.35 21.78
N VAL A 54 9.85 4.53 21.43
CA VAL A 54 9.38 5.61 20.55
C VAL A 54 9.63 7.01 21.12
N SER A 55 9.90 7.13 22.42
CA SER A 55 10.28 8.39 23.09
C SER A 55 11.78 8.61 23.18
N ASP A 56 12.61 7.67 22.70
CA ASP A 56 14.05 7.79 22.78
C ASP A 56 14.55 9.00 21.97
N PRO A 57 15.40 9.87 22.57
CA PRO A 57 15.89 11.09 21.92
C PRO A 57 16.83 10.84 20.74
N ILE A 58 17.35 9.63 20.55
CA ILE A 58 18.13 9.28 19.36
C ILE A 58 17.26 9.15 18.11
N LEU A 59 15.95 8.88 18.27
CA LEU A 59 15.04 8.70 17.17
C LEU A 59 14.72 10.04 16.51
N LYS A 60 14.89 10.09 15.19
CA LYS A 60 14.50 11.22 14.37
C LYS A 60 13.73 10.69 13.16
N LYS A 61 12.53 11.21 12.95
CA LYS A 61 11.77 10.90 11.74
C LYS A 61 12.53 11.41 10.52
N THR A 62 12.83 10.50 9.61
CA THR A 62 13.34 10.82 8.28
C THR A 62 12.43 10.12 7.28
N THR A 63 12.07 10.82 6.21
CA THR A 63 11.16 10.30 5.17
C THR A 63 11.88 10.34 3.84
N ALA A 64 11.75 9.29 3.07
CA ALA A 64 12.29 9.23 1.71
C ALA A 64 11.61 10.30 0.85
N GLN A 65 12.39 11.22 0.27
CA GLN A 65 11.83 12.36 -0.46
C GLN A 65 11.17 11.97 -1.77
N TRP A 66 11.59 10.87 -2.38
CA TRP A 66 10.99 10.35 -3.60
C TRP A 66 9.53 9.87 -3.42
N LEU A 67 9.07 9.70 -2.17
CA LEU A 67 7.66 9.42 -1.86
C LEU A 67 6.71 10.54 -2.30
N ASP A 68 7.18 11.77 -2.50
CA ASP A 68 6.36 12.87 -2.99
C ASP A 68 5.75 12.58 -4.37
N THR A 69 6.48 11.86 -5.20
CA THR A 69 6.07 11.51 -6.56
C THR A 69 5.86 10.01 -6.75
N CYS A 70 5.75 9.24 -5.67
CA CYS A 70 5.62 7.79 -5.72
C CYS A 70 4.34 7.36 -6.48
N VAL A 71 4.53 6.49 -7.45
CA VAL A 71 3.50 5.67 -8.08
C VAL A 71 3.94 4.23 -7.89
N LEU A 72 3.32 3.57 -6.92
CA LEU A 72 3.70 2.23 -6.48
C LEU A 72 3.00 1.16 -7.31
N TYR A 73 3.77 0.17 -7.77
CA TYR A 73 3.25 -1.01 -8.47
C TYR A 73 3.61 -2.27 -7.70
N GLU A 74 2.62 -3.03 -7.28
CA GLU A 74 2.78 -4.30 -6.59
C GLU A 74 2.93 -5.43 -7.59
N VAL A 75 4.05 -6.14 -7.52
CA VAL A 75 4.47 -7.18 -8.46
C VAL A 75 4.27 -8.55 -7.83
N ASN A 76 3.37 -9.34 -8.41
CA ASN A 76 3.24 -10.76 -8.13
C ASN A 76 4.09 -11.54 -9.15
N VAL A 77 5.35 -11.84 -8.82
CA VAL A 77 6.30 -12.48 -9.75
C VAL A 77 5.78 -13.81 -10.26
N ARG A 78 5.20 -14.65 -9.37
CA ARG A 78 4.67 -15.97 -9.74
C ARG A 78 3.62 -15.88 -10.84
N GLN A 79 2.75 -14.86 -10.78
CA GLN A 79 1.57 -14.77 -11.63
C GLN A 79 1.74 -13.84 -12.83
N PHE A 80 2.77 -12.98 -12.82
CA PHE A 80 2.93 -11.91 -13.81
C PHE A 80 3.17 -12.43 -15.23
N THR A 81 3.93 -13.51 -15.37
CA THR A 81 4.21 -14.16 -16.67
C THR A 81 4.02 -15.67 -16.58
N GLU A 82 3.92 -16.34 -17.74
CA GLU A 82 3.86 -17.80 -17.79
C GLU A 82 5.08 -18.44 -17.10
N GLU A 83 6.26 -17.88 -17.31
CA GLU A 83 7.50 -18.33 -16.64
C GLU A 83 7.50 -18.07 -15.14
N GLY A 84 6.89 -16.96 -14.69
CA GLY A 84 6.86 -16.55 -13.29
C GLY A 84 8.22 -16.23 -12.70
N THR A 85 9.13 -15.63 -13.47
CA THR A 85 10.54 -15.42 -13.09
C THR A 85 10.93 -13.93 -13.14
N PHE A 86 11.97 -13.57 -12.40
CA PHE A 86 12.58 -12.22 -12.44
C PHE A 86 12.97 -11.80 -13.85
N LYS A 87 13.61 -12.70 -14.61
CA LYS A 87 14.01 -12.46 -16.01
C LYS A 87 12.83 -12.22 -16.94
N ALA A 88 11.71 -12.88 -16.69
CA ALA A 88 10.52 -12.69 -17.51
C ALA A 88 9.84 -11.36 -17.15
N PHE A 89 9.71 -11.03 -15.86
CA PHE A 89 9.18 -9.75 -15.40
C PHE A 89 10.01 -8.55 -15.89
N GLU A 90 11.35 -8.66 -15.87
CA GLU A 90 12.27 -7.59 -16.32
C GLU A 90 11.94 -7.02 -17.70
N LYS A 91 11.40 -7.85 -18.60
CA LYS A 91 10.99 -7.44 -19.95
C LYS A 91 9.85 -6.41 -19.96
N HIS A 92 9.12 -6.32 -18.86
CA HIS A 92 7.96 -5.43 -18.70
C HIS A 92 8.32 -4.07 -18.08
N LEU A 93 9.54 -3.86 -17.58
CA LEU A 93 9.96 -2.59 -16.97
C LEU A 93 9.73 -1.39 -17.90
N SER A 94 10.00 -1.52 -19.21
CA SER A 94 9.77 -0.41 -20.15
C SER A 94 8.30 -0.06 -20.32
N ARG A 95 7.38 -1.04 -20.20
CA ARG A 95 5.94 -0.81 -20.23
C ARG A 95 5.50 -0.08 -18.97
N LEU A 96 5.91 -0.56 -17.80
CA LEU A 96 5.60 0.07 -16.51
C LEU A 96 6.16 1.50 -16.42
N GLN A 97 7.38 1.73 -16.92
CA GLN A 97 7.96 3.07 -16.98
C GLN A 97 7.13 4.03 -17.86
N LYS A 98 6.62 3.58 -19.01
CA LYS A 98 5.74 4.37 -19.87
C LYS A 98 4.41 4.69 -19.19
N MET A 99 3.91 3.80 -18.36
CA MET A 99 2.72 4.01 -17.55
C MET A 99 2.98 4.96 -16.36
N GLY A 100 4.22 5.43 -16.18
CA GLY A 100 4.61 6.37 -15.13
C GLY A 100 4.86 5.74 -13.77
N VAL A 101 4.84 4.41 -13.67
CA VAL A 101 5.30 3.69 -12.47
C VAL A 101 6.75 4.03 -12.19
N ASN A 102 7.07 4.37 -10.97
CA ASN A 102 8.43 4.70 -10.54
C ASN A 102 8.90 3.95 -9.29
N THR A 103 8.05 3.13 -8.72
CA THR A 103 8.37 2.29 -7.56
C THR A 103 7.77 0.90 -7.73
N LEU A 104 8.57 -0.14 -7.55
CA LEU A 104 8.16 -1.54 -7.63
C LEU A 104 8.17 -2.14 -6.22
N TRP A 105 7.05 -2.71 -5.79
CA TRP A 105 6.96 -3.54 -4.60
C TRP A 105 6.80 -4.99 -5.02
N PHE A 106 7.84 -5.79 -4.80
CA PHE A 106 7.77 -7.23 -5.01
C PHE A 106 7.13 -7.91 -3.81
N MET A 107 6.03 -8.65 -4.01
CA MET A 107 5.50 -9.62 -3.03
C MET A 107 6.64 -10.52 -2.55
N PRO A 108 6.50 -11.27 -1.42
CA PRO A 108 7.64 -11.99 -0.87
C PRO A 108 8.35 -12.85 -1.90
N ILE A 109 9.66 -12.65 -2.01
CA ILE A 109 10.55 -13.31 -3.00
C ILE A 109 11.39 -14.42 -2.40
N HIS A 110 11.22 -14.67 -1.12
CA HIS A 110 11.97 -15.66 -0.36
C HIS A 110 11.54 -17.11 -0.68
N PRO A 111 12.40 -18.12 -0.41
CA PRO A 111 12.01 -19.53 -0.46
C PRO A 111 10.79 -19.79 0.44
N ILE A 112 9.95 -20.72 0.02
CA ILE A 112 8.69 -21.05 0.70
C ILE A 112 8.80 -22.44 1.33
N SER A 113 8.47 -22.55 2.62
CA SER A 113 8.41 -23.84 3.34
C SER A 113 7.51 -24.87 2.66
N GLU A 114 7.93 -26.14 2.71
CA GLU A 114 7.14 -27.28 2.23
C GLU A 114 6.31 -27.94 3.32
N THR A 115 6.78 -27.89 4.57
CA THR A 115 6.06 -28.43 5.74
C THR A 115 4.80 -27.61 6.01
N GLU A 116 3.68 -28.31 6.19
CA GLU A 116 2.33 -27.72 6.41
C GLU A 116 1.88 -26.77 5.27
N ARG A 117 2.47 -26.89 4.07
CA ARG A 117 2.19 -26.06 2.91
C ARG A 117 0.72 -26.10 2.51
N LYS A 118 0.12 -24.94 2.30
CA LYS A 118 -1.22 -24.79 1.72
C LYS A 118 -1.14 -24.75 0.18
N GLY A 119 -2.03 -25.46 -0.49
CA GLY A 119 -1.99 -25.59 -1.95
C GLY A 119 -0.77 -26.32 -2.48
N THR A 120 -0.47 -26.20 -3.76
CA THR A 120 0.67 -26.89 -4.39
C THR A 120 1.97 -26.10 -4.30
N LEU A 121 1.90 -24.75 -4.35
CA LEU A 121 3.05 -23.86 -4.36
C LEU A 121 3.28 -23.12 -3.03
N GLY A 122 2.34 -23.19 -2.10
CA GLY A 122 2.43 -22.58 -0.79
C GLY A 122 2.21 -21.07 -0.77
N SER A 123 2.12 -20.55 0.44
CA SER A 123 2.04 -19.12 0.72
C SER A 123 3.39 -18.45 0.50
N TYR A 124 3.41 -17.32 -0.21
CA TYR A 124 4.59 -16.44 -0.31
C TYR A 124 5.10 -16.01 1.07
N TYR A 125 4.22 -16.00 2.07
CA TYR A 125 4.48 -15.54 3.43
C TYR A 125 5.00 -16.65 4.37
N ALA A 126 5.06 -17.92 3.94
CA ALA A 126 5.70 -19.00 4.70
C ALA A 126 7.22 -19.06 4.41
N VAL A 127 7.94 -18.03 4.85
CA VAL A 127 9.36 -17.79 4.54
C VAL A 127 10.26 -18.86 5.14
N ASP A 128 11.11 -19.48 4.31
CA ASP A 128 12.07 -20.51 4.69
C ASP A 128 13.51 -19.97 4.90
N ASP A 129 13.90 -18.91 4.19
CA ASP A 129 15.20 -18.24 4.36
C ASP A 129 15.07 -16.75 4.00
N TYR A 130 15.38 -15.86 4.96
CA TYR A 130 15.28 -14.42 4.79
C TYR A 130 16.32 -13.79 3.88
N THR A 131 17.40 -14.51 3.55
CA THR A 131 18.55 -13.98 2.78
C THR A 131 18.70 -14.64 1.40
N ALA A 132 17.76 -15.49 1.04
CA ALA A 132 17.69 -16.15 -0.25
C ALA A 132 16.47 -15.71 -1.09
N VAL A 133 16.50 -16.02 -2.37
CA VAL A 133 15.34 -15.86 -3.27
C VAL A 133 14.73 -17.23 -3.58
N ASN A 134 13.42 -17.25 -3.80
CA ASN A 134 12.70 -18.44 -4.21
C ASN A 134 13.24 -18.96 -5.55
N PRO A 135 13.72 -20.22 -5.61
CA PRO A 135 14.25 -20.79 -6.84
C PRO A 135 13.23 -20.88 -7.98
N GLU A 136 11.92 -20.82 -7.68
CA GLU A 136 10.86 -20.69 -8.71
C GLU A 136 10.98 -19.39 -9.49
N PHE A 137 11.46 -18.30 -8.86
CA PHE A 137 11.57 -16.97 -9.48
C PHE A 137 12.91 -16.75 -10.17
N GLY A 138 13.93 -17.54 -9.85
CA GLY A 138 15.27 -17.42 -10.40
C GLY A 138 16.37 -17.50 -9.35
N THR A 139 17.52 -16.89 -9.63
CA THR A 139 18.66 -16.85 -8.71
C THR A 139 18.81 -15.46 -8.07
N MET A 140 19.64 -15.35 -7.04
CA MET A 140 20.00 -14.06 -6.42
C MET A 140 20.62 -13.11 -7.46
N GLU A 141 21.46 -13.64 -8.37
CA GLU A 141 22.05 -12.85 -9.45
C GLU A 141 20.99 -12.34 -10.43
N ASP A 142 19.91 -13.11 -10.66
CA ASP A 142 18.81 -12.68 -11.51
C ASP A 142 18.03 -11.54 -10.87
N PHE A 143 17.78 -11.61 -9.55
CA PHE A 143 17.13 -10.54 -8.82
C PHE A 143 18.00 -9.29 -8.73
N GLN A 144 19.30 -9.45 -8.41
CA GLN A 144 20.25 -8.34 -8.40
C GLN A 144 20.31 -7.62 -9.75
N HIS A 145 20.35 -8.38 -10.85
CA HIS A 145 20.32 -7.80 -12.19
C HIS A 145 19.02 -7.02 -12.46
N LEU A 146 17.88 -7.54 -11.99
CA LEU A 146 16.60 -6.85 -12.10
C LEU A 146 16.59 -5.53 -11.31
N VAL A 147 17.11 -5.52 -10.08
CA VAL A 147 17.24 -4.32 -9.25
C VAL A 147 18.13 -3.28 -9.92
N ASP A 148 19.32 -3.68 -10.36
CA ASP A 148 20.27 -2.79 -11.04
C ASP A 148 19.62 -2.15 -12.29
N LYS A 149 18.94 -2.96 -13.09
CA LYS A 149 18.26 -2.48 -14.30
C LYS A 149 17.08 -1.56 -13.98
N ALA A 150 16.30 -1.88 -12.94
CA ALA A 150 15.22 -1.02 -12.48
C ALA A 150 15.76 0.35 -12.04
N HIS A 151 16.86 0.38 -11.29
CA HIS A 151 17.55 1.61 -10.90
C HIS A 151 18.07 2.40 -12.10
N ASP A 152 18.70 1.75 -13.06
CA ASP A 152 19.18 2.39 -14.31
C ASP A 152 18.03 3.03 -15.10
N MET A 153 16.82 2.51 -14.96
CA MET A 153 15.60 3.06 -15.56
C MET A 153 14.88 4.10 -14.66
N GLY A 154 15.37 4.35 -13.45
CA GLY A 154 14.82 5.35 -12.52
C GLY A 154 13.76 4.81 -11.56
N PHE A 155 13.52 3.53 -11.52
CA PHE A 155 12.64 2.93 -10.51
C PHE A 155 13.29 2.88 -9.14
N LYS A 156 12.46 2.89 -8.10
CA LYS A 156 12.75 2.41 -6.76
C LYS A 156 12.25 0.99 -6.60
N VAL A 157 12.94 0.18 -5.79
CA VAL A 157 12.59 -1.23 -5.56
C VAL A 157 12.44 -1.48 -4.06
N ILE A 158 11.27 -1.95 -3.64
CA ILE A 158 11.05 -2.45 -2.28
C ILE A 158 10.59 -3.91 -2.34
N ILE A 159 10.88 -4.67 -1.30
CA ILE A 159 10.42 -6.05 -1.16
C ILE A 159 9.46 -6.19 0.02
N ASP A 160 8.63 -7.21 -0.04
CA ASP A 160 7.79 -7.61 1.08
C ASP A 160 8.62 -8.27 2.17
N TRP A 161 8.40 -7.91 3.43
CA TRP A 161 9.15 -8.39 4.56
C TRP A 161 8.24 -9.00 5.62
N VAL A 162 8.35 -10.29 5.81
CA VAL A 162 7.52 -11.08 6.73
C VAL A 162 8.22 -11.22 8.07
N ALA A 163 8.04 -10.23 8.95
CA ALA A 163 8.77 -10.21 10.22
C ALA A 163 8.06 -10.96 11.36
N ASN A 164 6.73 -11.18 11.27
CA ASN A 164 5.96 -11.77 12.37
C ASN A 164 6.21 -13.26 12.57
N HIS A 165 6.57 -14.00 11.52
CA HIS A 165 6.63 -15.46 11.50
C HIS A 165 7.58 -15.97 10.42
N THR A 166 7.90 -17.27 10.49
CA THR A 166 8.59 -18.01 9.42
C THR A 166 7.70 -19.14 8.92
N GLY A 167 8.10 -19.80 7.85
CA GLY A 167 7.60 -21.14 7.52
C GLY A 167 8.18 -22.20 8.45
N TRP A 168 7.67 -23.44 8.39
CA TRP A 168 8.05 -24.52 9.29
C TRP A 168 9.40 -25.19 8.98
N ASP A 169 9.98 -24.97 7.79
CA ASP A 169 11.28 -25.53 7.40
C ASP A 169 12.45 -24.58 7.68
N HIS A 170 12.17 -23.34 8.14
CA HIS A 170 13.19 -22.36 8.46
C HIS A 170 14.22 -22.92 9.46
N ASP A 171 15.51 -22.77 9.18
CA ASP A 171 16.60 -23.32 9.99
C ASP A 171 16.52 -22.90 11.47
N TRP A 172 15.98 -21.71 11.77
CA TRP A 172 15.78 -21.22 13.14
C TRP A 172 14.88 -22.13 13.99
N ILE A 173 13.96 -22.89 13.39
CA ILE A 173 13.10 -23.85 14.11
C ILE A 173 13.93 -24.90 14.85
N THR A 174 15.01 -25.37 14.22
CA THR A 174 15.87 -26.42 14.73
C THR A 174 17.10 -25.89 15.47
N GLU A 175 17.68 -24.79 15.01
CA GLU A 175 18.89 -24.19 15.55
C GLU A 175 18.62 -23.31 16.78
N HIS A 176 17.46 -22.60 16.79
CA HIS A 176 17.07 -21.62 17.79
C HIS A 176 15.60 -21.79 18.21
N PRO A 177 15.20 -22.95 18.73
CA PRO A 177 13.80 -23.22 19.08
C PRO A 177 13.21 -22.25 20.12
N GLU A 178 14.04 -21.52 20.87
CA GLU A 178 13.66 -20.47 21.83
C GLU A 178 13.31 -19.14 21.13
N TRP A 179 13.52 -19.00 19.83
CA TRP A 179 13.14 -17.82 19.05
C TRP A 179 11.67 -17.84 18.62
N TYR A 180 10.93 -18.89 18.98
CA TYR A 180 9.52 -19.05 18.61
C TYR A 180 8.61 -19.00 19.82
N ASP A 181 7.45 -18.38 19.65
CA ASP A 181 6.40 -18.37 20.67
C ASP A 181 5.81 -19.76 20.86
N ARG A 182 5.44 -20.08 22.13
CA ARG A 182 4.95 -21.40 22.50
C ARG A 182 3.69 -21.32 23.35
N ASP A 183 2.80 -22.28 23.11
CA ASP A 183 1.63 -22.52 23.97
C ASP A 183 2.01 -23.11 25.34
N GLU A 184 1.01 -23.31 26.21
CA GLU A 184 1.18 -23.90 27.53
C GLU A 184 1.70 -25.35 27.52
N ASN A 185 1.60 -26.05 26.38
CA ASN A 185 2.08 -27.41 26.16
C ASN A 185 3.49 -27.46 25.57
N GLY A 186 4.06 -26.31 25.23
CA GLY A 186 5.37 -26.16 24.62
C GLY A 186 5.40 -26.30 23.11
N ASN A 187 4.25 -26.32 22.42
CA ASN A 187 4.19 -26.31 20.96
C ASN A 187 4.39 -24.89 20.44
N ILE A 188 5.09 -24.76 19.32
CA ILE A 188 5.19 -23.47 18.61
C ILE A 188 3.79 -23.03 18.19
N THR A 189 3.49 -21.74 18.34
CA THR A 189 2.19 -21.15 18.02
C THR A 189 2.15 -20.58 16.60
N TYR A 190 0.95 -20.34 16.12
CA TYR A 190 0.64 -19.55 14.93
C TYR A 190 -0.64 -18.75 15.18
N SER A 191 -0.76 -17.59 14.53
CA SER A 191 -1.94 -16.74 14.67
C SER A 191 -3.04 -17.14 13.68
N TYR A 192 -4.29 -16.86 14.03
CA TYR A 192 -5.47 -17.09 13.17
C TYR A 192 -5.59 -18.55 12.69
N ASP A 193 -5.78 -18.75 11.38
CA ASP A 193 -5.81 -20.04 10.67
C ASP A 193 -4.54 -20.28 9.83
N TRP A 194 -3.46 -19.56 10.12
CA TRP A 194 -2.19 -19.61 9.38
C TRP A 194 -1.34 -20.81 9.81
N SER A 195 -1.87 -22.02 9.64
CA SER A 195 -1.20 -23.26 10.09
C SER A 195 0.10 -23.61 9.37
N ASP A 196 0.40 -22.92 8.30
CA ASP A 196 1.60 -23.04 7.46
C ASP A 196 2.77 -22.17 7.94
N ILE A 197 2.62 -21.46 9.08
CA ILE A 197 3.66 -20.59 9.63
C ILE A 197 3.92 -20.87 11.12
N ALA A 198 5.08 -20.41 11.60
CA ALA A 198 5.54 -20.48 12.97
C ALA A 198 5.84 -19.07 13.51
N GLU A 199 5.17 -18.67 14.59
CA GLU A 199 5.22 -17.32 15.16
C GLU A 199 6.53 -17.07 15.92
N LEU A 200 7.17 -15.91 15.65
CA LEU A 200 8.45 -15.53 16.25
C LEU A 200 8.27 -14.88 17.63
N ASN A 201 9.15 -15.23 18.54
CA ASN A 201 9.18 -14.69 19.91
C ASN A 201 9.96 -13.37 19.97
N TYR A 202 9.27 -12.26 19.93
CA TYR A 202 9.87 -10.92 20.02
C TYR A 202 10.35 -10.53 21.43
N ASP A 203 10.20 -11.35 22.44
CA ASP A 203 10.89 -11.18 23.72
C ASP A 203 12.35 -11.65 23.68
N ASN A 204 12.76 -12.35 22.62
CA ASN A 204 14.13 -12.79 22.39
C ASN A 204 14.93 -11.74 21.61
N PHE A 205 15.93 -11.13 22.24
CA PHE A 205 16.74 -10.07 21.60
C PHE A 205 17.76 -10.59 20.59
N GLU A 206 18.20 -11.85 20.70
CA GLU A 206 19.09 -12.47 19.70
C GLU A 206 18.35 -12.67 18.38
N MET A 207 17.10 -13.18 18.43
CA MET A 207 16.22 -13.28 17.28
C MET A 207 16.02 -11.91 16.60
N ARG A 208 15.71 -10.86 17.40
CA ARG A 208 15.56 -9.50 16.85
C ARG A 208 16.83 -9.01 16.15
N ALA A 209 18.01 -9.28 16.72
CA ALA A 209 19.26 -8.89 16.11
C ALA A 209 19.49 -9.58 14.76
N GLU A 210 19.17 -10.87 14.67
CA GLU A 210 19.31 -11.62 13.43
C GLU A 210 18.31 -11.17 12.37
N MET A 211 17.07 -10.90 12.76
CA MET A 211 16.07 -10.29 11.85
C MET A 211 16.54 -8.94 11.30
N ILE A 212 17.15 -8.08 12.13
CA ILE A 212 17.72 -6.79 11.67
C ILE A 212 18.89 -7.03 10.71
N LYS A 213 19.76 -8.00 10.95
CA LYS A 213 20.86 -8.33 10.06
C LYS A 213 20.36 -8.86 8.71
N ALA A 214 19.32 -9.68 8.72
CA ALA A 214 18.69 -10.14 7.48
C ALA A 214 18.12 -8.97 6.67
N MET A 215 17.46 -8.00 7.29
CA MET A 215 17.02 -6.77 6.60
C MET A 215 18.21 -5.94 6.07
N GLN A 216 19.31 -5.83 6.84
CA GLN A 216 20.51 -5.12 6.39
C GLN A 216 21.09 -5.72 5.11
N PHE A 217 21.12 -7.05 5.00
CA PHE A 217 21.63 -7.74 3.82
C PHE A 217 20.97 -7.21 2.53
N TRP A 218 19.67 -7.03 2.51
CA TRP A 218 18.96 -6.53 1.33
C TRP A 218 19.28 -5.08 0.97
N ILE A 219 19.53 -4.25 1.98
CA ILE A 219 19.92 -2.84 1.77
C ILE A 219 21.39 -2.73 1.34
N GLU A 220 22.30 -3.48 2.00
CA GLU A 220 23.76 -3.34 1.80
C GLU A 220 24.27 -4.11 0.59
N GLU A 221 23.82 -5.37 0.41
CA GLU A 221 24.36 -6.28 -0.60
C GLU A 221 23.52 -6.27 -1.88
N VAL A 222 22.20 -6.15 -1.77
CA VAL A 222 21.28 -6.15 -2.92
C VAL A 222 20.93 -4.72 -3.38
N GLY A 223 20.93 -3.75 -2.45
CA GLY A 223 20.75 -2.34 -2.75
C GLY A 223 19.29 -1.92 -2.97
N ILE A 224 18.33 -2.65 -2.40
CA ILE A 224 16.91 -2.24 -2.49
C ILE A 224 16.64 -0.92 -1.74
N ASP A 225 15.52 -0.27 -2.06
CA ASP A 225 15.17 1.05 -1.53
C ASP A 225 14.22 1.00 -0.32
N GLY A 226 13.89 -0.18 0.19
CA GLY A 226 13.05 -0.30 1.38
C GLY A 226 12.21 -1.57 1.45
N PHE A 227 11.20 -1.54 2.32
CA PHE A 227 10.36 -2.70 2.62
C PHE A 227 8.89 -2.33 2.75
N ARG A 228 8.01 -3.22 2.29
CA ARG A 228 6.65 -3.36 2.81
C ARG A 228 6.70 -4.43 3.90
N CYS A 229 6.25 -4.10 5.10
CA CYS A 229 6.32 -5.01 6.23
C CYS A 229 4.94 -5.62 6.49
N ASP A 230 4.88 -6.93 6.28
CA ASP A 230 3.72 -7.78 6.48
C ASP A 230 3.29 -7.77 7.95
N HIS A 231 1.98 -7.73 8.20
CA HIS A 231 1.37 -7.78 9.54
C HIS A 231 2.13 -6.95 10.59
N ALA A 232 2.52 -5.72 10.22
CA ALA A 232 3.44 -4.90 11.02
C ALA A 232 2.97 -4.62 12.44
N ILE A 233 1.66 -4.65 12.71
CA ILE A 233 1.08 -4.44 14.03
C ILE A 233 1.30 -5.63 14.97
N GLY A 234 1.53 -6.83 14.45
CA GLY A 234 1.87 -8.03 15.23
C GLY A 234 3.28 -7.98 15.82
N VAL A 235 4.14 -7.11 15.27
CA VAL A 235 5.53 -6.96 15.68
C VAL A 235 5.69 -5.73 16.57
N PRO A 236 6.45 -5.79 17.69
CA PRO A 236 6.60 -4.67 18.61
C PRO A 236 7.17 -3.40 17.96
N ALA A 237 6.54 -2.24 18.23
CA ALA A 237 7.02 -0.96 17.72
C ALA A 237 8.46 -0.64 18.13
N SER A 238 8.91 -1.14 19.29
CA SER A 238 10.30 -0.96 19.75
C SER A 238 11.32 -1.72 18.91
N PHE A 239 10.93 -2.86 18.34
CA PHE A 239 11.74 -3.57 17.35
C PHE A 239 11.81 -2.77 16.04
N TRP A 240 10.66 -2.34 15.51
CA TRP A 240 10.63 -1.55 14.27
C TRP A 240 11.47 -0.28 14.38
N ASN A 241 11.40 0.41 15.53
CA ASN A 241 12.23 1.58 15.77
C ASN A 241 13.72 1.25 15.71
N ALA A 242 14.13 0.13 16.30
CA ALA A 242 15.52 -0.33 16.28
C ALA A 242 15.96 -0.73 14.86
N ALA A 243 15.16 -1.53 14.17
CA ALA A 243 15.43 -1.95 12.79
C ALA A 243 15.58 -0.74 11.87
N VAL A 244 14.61 0.17 11.87
CA VAL A 244 14.63 1.37 11.02
C VAL A 244 15.76 2.32 11.39
N TYR A 245 16.07 2.51 12.68
CA TYR A 245 17.23 3.28 13.11
C TYR A 245 18.51 2.72 12.48
N LYS A 246 18.69 1.39 12.51
CA LYS A 246 19.85 0.74 11.90
C LYS A 246 19.85 0.89 10.37
N LEU A 247 18.75 0.57 9.71
CA LEU A 247 18.64 0.61 8.24
C LEU A 247 18.82 2.04 7.70
N LYS A 248 18.18 3.05 8.31
CA LYS A 248 18.32 4.45 7.90
C LYS A 248 19.70 5.03 8.23
N SER A 249 20.48 4.40 9.14
CA SER A 249 21.89 4.74 9.33
C SER A 249 22.78 4.30 8.16
N ILE A 250 22.36 3.29 7.39
CA ILE A 250 23.04 2.80 6.19
C ILE A 250 22.60 3.64 4.99
N ASN A 251 21.31 3.76 4.78
CA ASN A 251 20.71 4.58 3.72
C ASN A 251 19.50 5.34 4.28
N SER A 252 19.62 6.65 4.46
CA SER A 252 18.57 7.50 5.03
C SER A 252 17.34 7.66 4.12
N ASP A 253 17.45 7.27 2.85
CA ASP A 253 16.42 7.44 1.82
C ASP A 253 15.59 6.17 1.56
N ILE A 254 15.70 5.17 2.44
CA ILE A 254 14.85 3.97 2.36
C ILE A 254 13.42 4.29 2.79
N MET A 255 12.48 3.58 2.17
CA MET A 255 11.05 3.61 2.48
C MET A 255 10.65 2.44 3.38
N MET A 256 9.77 2.71 4.35
CA MET A 256 9.14 1.70 5.19
C MET A 256 7.62 1.83 5.09
N LEU A 257 6.97 0.84 4.48
CA LEU A 257 5.51 0.72 4.36
C LEU A 257 5.01 -0.36 5.33
N ALA A 258 4.12 0.00 6.26
CA ALA A 258 3.50 -0.95 7.18
C ALA A 258 2.17 -1.47 6.63
N GLU A 259 1.98 -2.77 6.63
CA GLU A 259 0.65 -3.34 6.46
C GLU A 259 -0.14 -3.21 7.77
N VAL A 260 -0.85 -2.14 7.85
CA VAL A 260 -1.80 -1.81 8.93
C VAL A 260 -2.56 -0.55 8.53
N SER A 261 -3.82 -0.43 8.95
CA SER A 261 -4.45 0.89 9.06
C SER A 261 -3.60 1.79 9.95
N ALA A 262 -3.43 3.06 9.58
CA ALA A 262 -2.50 3.96 10.23
C ALA A 262 -2.50 3.88 11.77
N ALA A 263 -1.34 3.61 12.36
CA ALA A 263 -1.12 3.51 13.78
C ALA A 263 0.01 4.46 14.23
N GLN A 264 -0.29 5.38 15.16
CA GLN A 264 0.67 6.40 15.61
C GLN A 264 1.94 5.79 16.20
N SER A 265 1.86 4.63 16.86
CA SER A 265 3.01 3.92 17.42
C SER A 265 4.04 3.52 16.35
N LEU A 266 3.59 3.26 15.13
CA LEU A 266 4.41 2.87 13.99
C LEU A 266 4.83 4.08 13.14
N THR A 267 3.90 4.99 12.85
CA THR A 267 4.17 6.15 11.98
C THR A 267 5.00 7.24 12.65
N LYS A 268 5.07 7.27 14.00
CA LYS A 268 5.81 8.32 14.73
C LYS A 268 7.29 8.32 14.38
N TYR A 269 7.90 7.17 14.13
CA TYR A 269 9.30 7.08 13.76
C TYR A 269 9.55 6.08 12.62
N ALA A 270 9.18 4.81 12.79
CA ALA A 270 9.67 3.73 11.96
C ALA A 270 9.12 3.77 10.52
N PHE A 271 7.82 3.96 10.37
CA PHE A 271 7.17 3.79 9.06
C PHE A 271 6.85 5.12 8.39
N ASP A 272 7.23 5.22 7.14
CA ASP A 272 6.92 6.35 6.27
C ASP A 272 5.47 6.30 5.79
N SER A 273 4.89 5.09 5.73
CA SER A 273 3.55 4.86 5.18
C SER A 273 2.81 3.71 5.83
N CYS A 274 1.49 3.76 5.76
CA CYS A 274 0.55 2.69 6.11
C CYS A 274 -0.56 2.62 5.06
N TYR A 275 -1.33 1.52 5.08
CA TYR A 275 -2.48 1.32 4.19
C TYR A 275 -3.61 2.29 4.49
N ASN A 276 -4.23 2.80 3.45
CA ASN A 276 -5.42 3.64 3.55
C ASN A 276 -6.71 2.80 3.48
N ASP A 277 -6.91 1.91 4.47
CA ASP A 277 -8.10 1.06 4.56
C ASP A 277 -9.38 1.89 4.64
N GLN A 278 -9.28 3.14 5.13
CA GLN A 278 -10.43 4.03 5.20
C GLN A 278 -10.90 4.46 3.81
N LEU A 279 -9.97 4.83 2.92
CA LEU A 279 -10.30 5.16 1.53
C LEU A 279 -10.88 3.93 0.81
N TYR A 280 -10.24 2.76 0.96
CA TYR A 280 -10.72 1.51 0.40
C TYR A 280 -12.15 1.19 0.82
N GLY A 281 -12.44 1.16 2.13
CA GLY A 281 -13.77 0.85 2.65
C GLY A 281 -14.84 1.86 2.23
N GLN A 282 -14.48 3.15 2.16
CA GLN A 282 -15.38 4.20 1.71
C GLN A 282 -15.63 4.13 0.20
N SER A 283 -14.65 3.71 -0.59
CA SER A 283 -14.82 3.46 -2.04
C SER A 283 -15.86 2.36 -2.31
N LEU A 284 -15.85 1.28 -1.52
CA LEU A 284 -16.89 0.24 -1.60
C LEU A 284 -18.29 0.79 -1.25
N MET A 285 -18.38 1.74 -0.32
CA MET A 285 -19.66 2.39 0.00
C MET A 285 -20.15 3.28 -1.15
N ILE A 286 -19.24 4.01 -1.83
CA ILE A 286 -19.56 4.81 -3.02
C ILE A 286 -20.16 3.93 -4.12
N LYS A 287 -19.59 2.75 -4.41
CA LYS A 287 -20.19 1.76 -5.31
C LYS A 287 -21.65 1.45 -4.94
N GLY A 288 -21.96 1.42 -3.64
CA GLY A 288 -23.31 1.24 -3.11
C GLY A 288 -24.25 2.42 -3.30
N GLY A 289 -23.82 3.53 -3.90
CA GLY A 289 -24.64 4.71 -4.19
C GLY A 289 -24.85 5.65 -3.02
N VAL A 290 -23.97 5.67 -2.01
CA VAL A 290 -24.02 6.63 -0.91
C VAL A 290 -23.51 8.01 -1.34
N ALA A 291 -23.82 9.05 -0.54
CA ALA A 291 -23.37 10.41 -0.80
C ALA A 291 -21.83 10.51 -0.81
N THR A 292 -21.28 11.36 -1.70
CA THR A 292 -19.83 11.50 -1.91
C THR A 292 -19.08 12.03 -0.69
N SER A 293 -19.76 12.72 0.24
CA SER A 293 -19.17 13.15 1.52
C SER A 293 -18.61 11.98 2.35
N THR A 294 -19.05 10.74 2.07
CA THR A 294 -18.55 9.54 2.73
C THR A 294 -17.06 9.31 2.46
N ILE A 295 -16.55 9.61 1.25
CA ILE A 295 -15.15 9.35 0.88
C ILE A 295 -14.17 10.41 1.39
N GLN A 296 -14.67 11.58 1.84
CA GLN A 296 -13.82 12.72 2.24
C GLN A 296 -12.81 12.38 3.34
N GLN A 297 -13.21 11.57 4.31
CA GLN A 297 -12.30 11.18 5.40
C GLN A 297 -11.14 10.30 4.94
N GLY A 298 -11.39 9.40 3.99
CA GLY A 298 -10.34 8.53 3.44
C GLY A 298 -9.34 9.28 2.57
N MET A 299 -9.72 10.45 2.04
CA MET A 299 -8.82 11.29 1.24
C MET A 299 -7.93 12.21 2.08
N THR A 300 -8.22 12.38 3.38
CA THR A 300 -7.50 13.27 4.29
C THR A 300 -6.61 12.50 5.25
N LEU A 301 -5.57 13.15 5.77
CA LEU A 301 -4.77 12.58 6.85
C LEU A 301 -5.57 12.53 8.15
N ASN A 302 -5.61 11.37 8.78
CA ASN A 302 -6.13 11.24 10.14
C ASN A 302 -5.02 11.49 11.18
N ALA A 303 -5.39 11.61 12.47
CA ALA A 303 -4.47 11.93 13.56
C ALA A 303 -3.39 10.84 13.84
N ASN A 304 -3.48 9.67 13.20
CA ASN A 304 -2.48 8.60 13.34
C ASN A 304 -1.29 8.76 12.39
N TYR A 305 -1.38 9.65 11.39
CA TYR A 305 -0.23 10.04 10.59
C TYR A 305 0.47 11.23 11.24
N VAL A 306 1.75 11.08 11.48
CA VAL A 306 2.61 12.17 11.95
C VAL A 306 3.24 12.90 10.76
N GLU A 307 3.80 14.09 11.00
CA GLU A 307 4.55 14.81 9.97
C GLU A 307 5.62 13.90 9.33
N GLY A 308 5.62 13.82 8.00
CA GLY A 308 6.51 12.97 7.24
C GLY A 308 6.04 11.52 7.11
N SER A 309 4.78 11.21 7.40
CA SER A 309 4.17 9.94 7.04
C SER A 309 2.89 10.14 6.25
N PHE A 310 2.64 9.23 5.29
CA PHE A 310 1.57 9.37 4.28
C PHE A 310 0.82 8.07 4.08
N PRO A 311 -0.47 8.10 3.70
CA PRO A 311 -1.21 6.92 3.32
C PRO A 311 -0.78 6.38 1.94
N MET A 312 -0.73 5.06 1.81
CA MET A 312 -0.78 4.35 0.55
C MET A 312 -2.24 4.14 0.17
N ASN A 313 -2.68 4.79 -0.90
CA ASN A 313 -4.04 4.72 -1.39
C ASN A 313 -4.19 3.55 -2.36
N TYR A 314 -5.15 2.66 -2.13
CA TYR A 314 -5.34 1.48 -2.95
C TYR A 314 -6.83 1.15 -3.12
N LEU A 315 -7.15 0.52 -4.23
CA LEU A 315 -8.43 -0.16 -4.48
C LEU A 315 -8.24 -1.67 -4.60
N ASP A 316 -7.01 -2.11 -4.86
CA ASP A 316 -6.64 -3.50 -5.01
C ASP A 316 -5.26 -3.79 -4.45
N ASN A 317 -5.02 -5.04 -4.07
CA ASN A 317 -3.74 -5.64 -3.74
C ASN A 317 -3.89 -7.17 -3.85
N HIS A 318 -2.82 -7.90 -3.59
CA HIS A 318 -2.83 -9.36 -3.64
C HIS A 318 -3.92 -10.01 -2.77
N ASP A 319 -4.17 -9.48 -1.55
CA ASP A 319 -5.21 -10.01 -0.65
C ASP A 319 -6.61 -9.73 -1.15
N LYS A 320 -6.86 -8.48 -1.57
CA LYS A 320 -8.19 -8.07 -2.04
C LYS A 320 -8.59 -8.81 -3.29
N ASN A 321 -7.64 -8.99 -4.20
CA ASN A 321 -7.87 -9.75 -5.41
C ASN A 321 -8.14 -11.23 -5.10
N SER A 322 -7.27 -11.89 -4.31
CA SER A 322 -7.35 -13.34 -4.10
C SER A 322 -8.45 -13.78 -3.12
N TYR A 323 -8.96 -12.90 -2.24
CA TYR A 323 -9.88 -13.28 -1.16
C TYR A 323 -11.23 -12.57 -1.17
N GLU A 324 -11.36 -11.44 -1.88
CA GLU A 324 -12.62 -10.71 -1.93
C GLU A 324 -13.31 -10.79 -3.30
N ASP A 325 -12.63 -10.43 -4.38
CA ASP A 325 -13.04 -10.51 -5.79
C ASP A 325 -11.98 -9.81 -6.65
N SER A 326 -12.06 -9.90 -7.98
CA SER A 326 -11.32 -9.05 -8.91
C SER A 326 -11.65 -7.57 -8.66
N ILE A 327 -10.76 -6.67 -9.07
CA ILE A 327 -11.02 -5.22 -8.93
C ILE A 327 -12.29 -4.79 -9.69
N VAL A 328 -12.53 -5.37 -10.87
CA VAL A 328 -13.74 -5.12 -11.67
C VAL A 328 -14.97 -5.69 -10.97
N GLY A 329 -14.90 -6.88 -10.42
CA GLY A 329 -15.98 -7.50 -9.63
C GLY A 329 -16.33 -6.64 -8.40
N ARG A 330 -15.34 -6.09 -7.68
CA ARG A 330 -15.56 -5.24 -6.52
C ARG A 330 -16.08 -3.86 -6.88
N PHE A 331 -15.58 -3.20 -7.91
CA PHE A 331 -15.90 -1.80 -8.19
C PHE A 331 -16.80 -1.58 -9.41
N GLY A 332 -16.79 -2.47 -10.43
CA GLY A 332 -17.61 -2.31 -11.64
C GLY A 332 -17.36 -0.94 -12.29
N ASP A 333 -18.44 -0.28 -12.68
CA ASP A 333 -18.39 1.04 -13.37
C ASP A 333 -17.86 2.19 -12.49
N THR A 334 -17.62 1.97 -11.19
CA THR A 334 -16.97 2.98 -10.32
C THR A 334 -15.45 2.88 -10.33
N TYR A 335 -14.87 1.94 -11.06
CA TYR A 335 -13.43 1.70 -11.07
C TYR A 335 -12.64 2.93 -11.48
N GLU A 336 -12.95 3.50 -12.63
CA GLU A 336 -12.22 4.63 -13.21
C GLU A 336 -12.26 5.88 -12.31
N PRO A 337 -13.43 6.38 -11.87
CA PRO A 337 -13.45 7.55 -11.00
C PRO A 337 -12.78 7.29 -9.64
N LEU A 338 -12.94 6.11 -9.03
CA LEU A 338 -12.32 5.80 -7.75
C LEU A 338 -10.81 5.62 -7.86
N MET A 339 -10.32 5.05 -8.96
CA MET A 339 -8.89 4.95 -9.23
C MET A 339 -8.28 6.34 -9.40
N ALA A 340 -8.93 7.25 -10.14
CA ALA A 340 -8.50 8.65 -10.21
C ALA A 340 -8.42 9.28 -8.80
N LEU A 341 -9.40 9.04 -7.93
CA LEU A 341 -9.38 9.55 -6.55
C LEU A 341 -8.21 8.99 -5.73
N SER A 342 -7.77 7.75 -5.97
CA SER A 342 -6.61 7.19 -5.26
C SER A 342 -5.30 7.93 -5.58
N PHE A 343 -5.14 8.41 -6.82
CA PHE A 343 -4.01 9.23 -7.24
C PHE A 343 -4.07 10.66 -6.73
N LEU A 344 -5.27 11.24 -6.69
CA LEU A 344 -5.48 12.65 -6.33
C LEU A 344 -5.61 12.89 -4.83
N SER A 345 -5.80 11.84 -4.02
CA SER A 345 -5.86 11.91 -2.55
C SER A 345 -4.49 12.28 -1.95
N ILE A 346 -4.48 12.68 -0.68
CA ILE A 346 -3.23 12.84 0.06
C ILE A 346 -2.54 11.47 0.17
N GLY A 347 -1.22 11.44 -0.02
CA GLY A 347 -0.42 10.22 -0.09
C GLY A 347 -0.06 9.82 -1.51
N TYR A 348 0.06 8.53 -1.79
CA TYR A 348 0.45 8.01 -3.09
C TYR A 348 -0.36 6.77 -3.46
N PRO A 349 -0.57 6.50 -4.78
CA PRO A 349 -1.38 5.38 -5.25
C PRO A 349 -0.62 4.07 -5.25
N LEU A 350 -1.36 2.97 -5.12
CA LEU A 350 -0.94 1.61 -5.44
C LEU A 350 -1.70 1.10 -6.66
N ILE A 351 -0.97 0.50 -7.60
CA ILE A 351 -1.48 -0.29 -8.70
C ILE A 351 -1.06 -1.74 -8.44
N TYR A 352 -1.98 -2.68 -8.39
CA TYR A 352 -1.67 -4.11 -8.29
C TYR A 352 -1.54 -4.73 -9.67
N THR A 353 -0.71 -5.77 -9.79
CA THR A 353 -0.51 -6.59 -10.99
C THR A 353 -1.82 -6.82 -11.73
N SER A 354 -1.86 -6.44 -13.00
CA SER A 354 -3.00 -6.55 -13.93
C SER A 354 -4.14 -5.54 -13.79
N ASN A 355 -4.07 -4.60 -12.84
CA ASN A 355 -5.09 -3.53 -12.76
C ASN A 355 -5.14 -2.68 -14.04
N GLU A 356 -4.01 -2.52 -14.74
CA GLU A 356 -3.90 -1.76 -15.98
C GLU A 356 -4.70 -2.32 -17.17
N GLN A 357 -5.14 -3.56 -17.09
CA GLN A 357 -6.07 -4.13 -18.07
C GLN A 357 -7.48 -4.34 -17.53
N GLY A 358 -7.71 -4.05 -16.22
CA GLY A 358 -8.99 -4.35 -15.58
C GLY A 358 -9.27 -5.85 -15.54
N TYR A 359 -8.28 -6.63 -15.13
CA TYR A 359 -8.35 -8.09 -15.15
C TYR A 359 -9.45 -8.61 -14.23
N ASP A 360 -10.51 -9.15 -14.83
CA ASP A 360 -11.69 -9.65 -14.11
C ASP A 360 -11.48 -11.11 -13.69
N HIS A 361 -10.53 -11.33 -12.79
CA HIS A 361 -10.19 -12.67 -12.30
C HIS A 361 -9.63 -12.60 -10.87
N GLU A 362 -10.12 -13.52 -10.00
CA GLU A 362 -9.55 -13.77 -8.67
C GLU A 362 -8.31 -14.67 -8.84
N ILE A 363 -7.11 -14.11 -8.67
CA ILE A 363 -5.85 -14.85 -8.81
C ILE A 363 -5.69 -15.82 -7.64
N GLU A 364 -5.47 -17.08 -7.95
CA GLU A 364 -5.27 -18.15 -6.95
C GLU A 364 -3.97 -17.92 -6.15
N PHE A 365 -4.10 -17.76 -4.84
CA PHE A 365 -2.98 -17.38 -3.99
C PHE A 365 -1.91 -18.48 -3.83
N PHE A 366 -2.32 -19.74 -3.71
CA PHE A 366 -1.46 -20.88 -3.40
C PHE A 366 -1.06 -21.72 -4.62
N GLU A 367 -1.49 -21.30 -5.81
CA GLU A 367 -1.33 -22.04 -7.06
C GLU A 367 -0.68 -21.17 -8.13
N LYS A 368 -0.26 -21.76 -9.24
CA LYS A 368 0.10 -21.02 -10.43
C LYS A 368 -1.17 -20.64 -11.19
N ASP A 369 -1.41 -19.36 -11.32
CA ASP A 369 -2.59 -18.79 -11.98
C ASP A 369 -2.18 -17.52 -12.73
N THR A 370 -1.53 -17.74 -13.87
CA THR A 370 -0.85 -16.68 -14.62
C THR A 370 -1.83 -15.67 -15.21
N VAL A 371 -1.52 -14.40 -15.02
CA VAL A 371 -2.24 -13.30 -15.68
C VAL A 371 -2.19 -13.46 -17.19
N VAL A 372 -3.35 -13.46 -17.83
CA VAL A 372 -3.47 -13.45 -19.28
C VAL A 372 -3.49 -11.99 -19.75
N TRP A 373 -2.34 -11.55 -20.27
CA TRP A 373 -2.19 -10.16 -20.72
C TRP A 373 -2.85 -9.96 -22.09
N GLU A 374 -3.53 -8.83 -22.22
CA GLU A 374 -3.98 -8.29 -23.49
C GLU A 374 -2.83 -7.62 -24.24
N ASP A 375 -2.88 -7.59 -25.59
CA ASP A 375 -1.84 -6.90 -26.39
C ASP A 375 -1.80 -5.38 -26.12
N GLU A 376 -2.97 -4.78 -25.84
CA GLU A 376 -3.15 -3.37 -25.51
C GLU A 376 -4.06 -3.26 -24.26
N PRO A 377 -3.50 -3.27 -23.05
CA PRO A 377 -4.27 -3.15 -21.82
C PRO A 377 -5.06 -1.85 -21.76
N LYS A 378 -6.35 -1.96 -21.43
CA LYS A 378 -7.36 -0.89 -21.54
C LYS A 378 -6.98 0.41 -20.80
N TYR A 379 -6.29 0.31 -19.68
CA TYR A 379 -6.07 1.43 -18.76
C TYR A 379 -4.63 1.93 -18.71
N GLU A 380 -3.72 1.46 -19.58
CA GLU A 380 -2.32 1.94 -19.58
C GLU A 380 -2.21 3.45 -19.78
N GLU A 381 -2.94 4.00 -20.76
CA GLU A 381 -2.93 5.46 -21.02
C GLU A 381 -3.55 6.23 -19.84
N PHE A 382 -4.65 5.72 -19.27
CA PHE A 382 -5.28 6.32 -18.08
C PHE A 382 -4.32 6.39 -16.89
N PHE A 383 -3.60 5.30 -16.61
CA PHE A 383 -2.59 5.31 -15.55
C PHE A 383 -1.38 6.19 -15.88
N ALA A 384 -0.97 6.26 -17.15
CA ALA A 384 0.11 7.14 -17.57
C ALA A 384 -0.23 8.62 -17.30
N GLU A 385 -1.44 9.05 -17.64
CA GLU A 385 -1.92 10.42 -17.42
C GLU A 385 -2.07 10.75 -15.92
N LEU A 386 -2.62 9.83 -15.12
CA LEU A 386 -2.69 10.00 -13.67
C LEU A 386 -1.31 10.05 -13.02
N SER A 387 -0.38 9.24 -13.51
CA SER A 387 1.01 9.20 -13.03
C SER A 387 1.75 10.49 -13.41
N ASP A 388 1.52 11.02 -14.61
CA ASP A 388 2.08 12.30 -15.03
C ASP A 388 1.62 13.44 -14.12
N LEU A 389 0.32 13.49 -13.80
CA LEU A 389 -0.21 14.42 -12.82
C LEU A 389 0.47 14.28 -11.46
N LYS A 390 0.55 13.06 -10.93
CA LYS A 390 1.17 12.76 -9.62
C LYS A 390 2.64 13.17 -9.58
N CYS A 391 3.39 12.96 -10.65
CA CYS A 391 4.82 13.24 -10.70
C CYS A 391 5.14 14.71 -10.94
N ASN A 392 4.32 15.44 -11.71
CA ASN A 392 4.66 16.76 -12.19
C ASN A 392 3.98 17.91 -11.43
N TYR A 393 2.84 17.67 -10.76
CA TYR A 393 2.13 18.72 -10.01
C TYR A 393 2.46 18.67 -8.52
N LYS A 394 3.02 19.78 -8.00
CA LYS A 394 3.35 19.93 -6.57
C LYS A 394 2.10 19.87 -5.69
N ALA A 395 0.95 20.24 -6.22
CA ALA A 395 -0.33 20.07 -5.57
C ALA A 395 -0.58 18.60 -5.14
N LEU A 396 -0.10 17.62 -5.92
CA LEU A 396 -0.28 16.18 -5.66
C LEU A 396 0.89 15.52 -4.91
N ALA A 397 1.95 16.27 -4.59
CA ALA A 397 3.04 15.71 -3.78
C ALA A 397 2.49 15.08 -2.48
N SER A 398 3.04 13.94 -2.05
CA SER A 398 2.56 13.24 -0.85
C SER A 398 2.72 14.08 0.40
N SER A 399 3.76 14.93 0.46
CA SER A 399 4.00 15.89 1.54
C SER A 399 3.06 17.11 1.52
N ASN A 400 2.31 17.32 0.43
CA ASN A 400 1.33 18.38 0.36
C ASN A 400 -0.03 17.90 0.92
N THR A 401 -0.48 18.54 1.98
CA THR A 401 -1.75 18.22 2.66
C THR A 401 -2.87 19.21 2.37
N ASP A 402 -2.66 20.16 1.46
CA ASP A 402 -3.68 21.13 1.06
C ASP A 402 -4.71 20.43 0.15
N LEU A 403 -5.84 20.10 0.77
CA LEU A 403 -7.00 19.46 0.14
C LEU A 403 -8.25 20.20 0.61
N SER A 404 -9.05 20.70 -0.32
CA SER A 404 -10.29 21.40 -0.05
C SER A 404 -11.44 20.77 -0.79
N PHE A 405 -12.51 20.40 -0.08
CA PHE A 405 -13.78 19.98 -0.69
C PHE A 405 -14.61 21.21 -1.00
N LEU A 406 -15.09 21.31 -2.24
CA LEU A 406 -15.80 22.47 -2.75
C LEU A 406 -17.31 22.23 -2.74
N GLU A 407 -18.09 23.33 -2.66
CA GLU A 407 -19.54 23.24 -2.61
C GLU A 407 -20.12 22.86 -3.97
N VAL A 408 -21.16 22.02 -3.92
CA VAL A 408 -21.88 21.53 -5.10
C VAL A 408 -23.34 21.32 -4.78
N SER A 409 -24.22 21.59 -5.74
CA SER A 409 -25.68 21.53 -5.53
C SER A 409 -26.26 20.11 -5.40
N ASN A 410 -25.47 19.05 -5.66
CA ASN A 410 -25.92 17.65 -5.60
C ASN A 410 -24.93 16.77 -4.83
N SER A 411 -25.41 15.95 -3.91
CA SER A 411 -24.62 15.12 -3.00
C SER A 411 -23.92 13.92 -3.65
N HIS A 412 -24.19 13.61 -4.91
CA HIS A 412 -23.53 12.54 -5.67
C HIS A 412 -22.47 13.07 -6.64
N ILE A 413 -22.42 14.40 -6.85
CA ILE A 413 -21.31 15.04 -7.53
C ILE A 413 -20.24 15.35 -6.50
N PHE A 414 -19.01 14.98 -6.80
CA PHE A 414 -17.86 15.16 -5.93
C PHE A 414 -16.92 16.20 -6.51
N VAL A 415 -16.56 17.18 -5.69
CA VAL A 415 -15.71 18.29 -6.11
C VAL A 415 -14.68 18.59 -5.04
N PHE A 416 -13.43 18.65 -5.44
CA PHE A 416 -12.35 19.05 -4.57
C PHE A 416 -11.18 19.66 -5.35
N SER A 417 -10.29 20.33 -4.62
CA SER A 417 -9.01 20.82 -5.13
C SER A 417 -7.85 20.40 -4.23
N ARG A 418 -6.72 20.15 -4.86
CA ARG A 418 -5.40 20.08 -4.25
C ARG A 418 -4.62 21.30 -4.72
N LYS A 419 -3.99 22.03 -3.80
CA LYS A 419 -3.28 23.27 -4.13
C LYS A 419 -1.86 23.26 -3.60
N SER A 420 -0.97 23.86 -4.37
CA SER A 420 0.39 24.20 -3.97
C SER A 420 0.64 25.70 -4.18
N LYS A 421 1.88 26.14 -3.98
CA LYS A 421 2.30 27.51 -4.29
C LYS A 421 2.44 27.77 -5.80
N THR A 422 2.56 26.71 -6.62
CA THR A 422 2.90 26.80 -8.04
C THR A 422 1.83 26.26 -8.95
N ASP A 423 0.94 25.45 -8.44
CA ASP A 423 -0.06 24.76 -9.26
C ASP A 423 -1.25 24.31 -8.40
N SER A 424 -2.35 23.99 -9.06
CA SER A 424 -3.52 23.39 -8.44
C SER A 424 -4.11 22.33 -9.35
N VAL A 425 -4.70 21.30 -8.75
CA VAL A 425 -5.42 20.24 -9.43
C VAL A 425 -6.83 20.18 -8.87
N TYR A 426 -7.82 20.11 -9.74
CA TYR A 426 -9.24 20.02 -9.38
C TYR A 426 -9.84 18.75 -9.96
N TYR A 427 -10.77 18.19 -9.22
CA TYR A 427 -11.60 17.07 -9.65
C TYR A 427 -13.07 17.47 -9.55
N VAL A 428 -13.85 17.15 -10.59
CA VAL A 428 -15.31 17.25 -10.58
C VAL A 428 -15.86 15.98 -11.20
N GLY A 429 -16.67 15.22 -10.47
CA GLY A 429 -17.18 13.94 -10.99
C GLY A 429 -18.50 13.50 -10.39
N ASN A 430 -19.28 12.80 -11.20
CA ASN A 430 -20.47 12.09 -10.79
C ASN A 430 -20.05 10.69 -10.28
N LEU A 431 -20.20 10.43 -8.99
CA LEU A 431 -19.89 9.11 -8.41
C LEU A 431 -21.16 8.23 -8.26
N TYR A 432 -22.15 8.45 -9.10
CA TYR A 432 -23.45 7.77 -9.01
C TYR A 432 -23.86 7.16 -10.35
N TYR A 433 -24.66 6.11 -10.27
CA TYR A 433 -25.10 5.32 -11.42
C TYR A 433 -26.20 5.99 -12.29
N ASP A 434 -26.73 7.13 -11.83
CA ASP A 434 -27.72 7.90 -12.59
C ASP A 434 -27.13 9.19 -13.16
N LYS A 435 -27.70 9.62 -14.26
CA LYS A 435 -27.44 10.92 -14.87
C LYS A 435 -27.94 12.05 -13.97
N ILE A 436 -27.09 13.03 -13.70
CA ILE A 436 -27.42 14.20 -12.86
C ILE A 436 -27.42 15.46 -13.71
N THR A 437 -28.48 16.24 -13.64
CA THR A 437 -28.68 17.42 -14.49
C THR A 437 -28.75 18.70 -13.67
N ASP A 438 -28.43 19.83 -14.32
CA ASP A 438 -28.57 21.18 -13.76
C ASP A 438 -27.74 21.37 -12.47
N VAL A 439 -26.48 20.92 -12.51
CA VAL A 439 -25.57 20.96 -11.36
C VAL A 439 -24.83 22.29 -11.33
N ASP A 440 -24.89 22.97 -10.18
CA ASP A 440 -24.03 24.10 -9.86
C ASP A 440 -22.81 23.63 -9.05
N VAL A 441 -21.61 24.07 -9.48
CA VAL A 441 -20.32 23.73 -8.86
C VAL A 441 -19.60 25.02 -8.52
N GLU A 442 -19.15 25.19 -7.27
CA GLU A 442 -18.33 26.34 -6.87
C GLU A 442 -16.84 26.07 -7.10
N LEU A 443 -16.33 26.44 -8.27
CA LEU A 443 -14.90 26.38 -8.61
C LEU A 443 -14.25 27.74 -8.35
N ASP A 444 -13.10 27.74 -7.70
CA ASP A 444 -12.36 28.93 -7.29
C ASP A 444 -11.18 29.26 -8.23
N PHE A 445 -11.32 28.95 -9.50
CA PHE A 445 -10.46 29.40 -10.60
C PHE A 445 -11.28 30.19 -11.64
N GLU A 446 -10.62 31.06 -12.39
CA GLU A 446 -11.23 31.77 -13.54
C GLU A 446 -11.06 30.95 -14.82
N ASN A 447 -9.84 30.47 -15.06
CA ASN A 447 -9.47 29.64 -16.22
C ASN A 447 -8.64 28.44 -15.73
N ALA A 448 -8.81 27.31 -16.39
CA ALA A 448 -8.06 26.08 -16.14
C ALA A 448 -7.85 25.30 -17.44
N THR A 449 -6.93 24.35 -17.42
CA THR A 449 -6.80 23.34 -18.48
C THR A 449 -7.47 22.06 -18.01
N CYS A 450 -8.47 21.55 -18.75
CA CYS A 450 -9.00 20.21 -18.58
C CYS A 450 -7.99 19.26 -19.22
N VAL A 451 -7.34 18.45 -18.40
CA VAL A 451 -6.30 17.50 -18.84
C VAL A 451 -6.82 16.08 -18.95
N MET A 452 -7.96 15.79 -18.34
CA MET A 452 -8.62 14.49 -18.43
C MET A 452 -10.14 14.67 -18.34
N HIS A 453 -10.86 14.04 -19.24
CA HIS A 453 -12.31 13.89 -19.19
C HIS A 453 -12.69 12.44 -19.48
N TYR A 454 -13.44 11.84 -18.57
CA TYR A 454 -14.08 10.54 -18.74
C TYR A 454 -15.58 10.76 -18.83
N ASP A 455 -16.22 10.39 -19.93
CA ASP A 455 -17.64 10.65 -20.18
C ASP A 455 -18.59 9.59 -19.63
N GLY A 456 -18.04 8.60 -18.90
CA GLY A 456 -18.70 7.41 -18.38
C GLY A 456 -18.45 6.15 -19.22
N GLU A 457 -17.81 6.28 -20.39
CA GLU A 457 -17.45 5.20 -21.29
C GLU A 457 -16.05 5.36 -21.89
N ASN A 458 -15.68 6.59 -22.25
CA ASN A 458 -14.46 6.90 -22.99
C ASN A 458 -13.65 8.00 -22.30
N PHE A 459 -12.33 7.89 -22.41
CA PHE A 459 -11.41 8.93 -21.99
C PHE A 459 -11.09 9.92 -23.12
N ASP A 460 -10.92 11.19 -22.77
CA ASP A 460 -10.37 12.25 -23.59
C ASP A 460 -9.23 12.91 -22.80
N PHE A 461 -8.01 12.71 -23.24
CA PHE A 461 -6.79 13.26 -22.64
C PHE A 461 -6.27 14.51 -23.38
N SER A 462 -7.07 15.07 -24.29
CA SER A 462 -6.69 16.30 -24.99
C SER A 462 -6.87 17.52 -24.09
N ASP A 463 -5.82 18.32 -23.96
CA ASP A 463 -5.86 19.59 -23.23
C ASP A 463 -6.90 20.54 -23.82
N LYS A 464 -7.78 21.04 -22.93
CA LYS A 464 -8.83 22.00 -23.30
C LYS A 464 -8.90 23.14 -22.30
N GLU A 465 -8.77 24.36 -22.78
CA GLU A 465 -9.04 25.54 -21.96
C GLU A 465 -10.52 25.58 -21.58
N ILE A 466 -10.77 25.82 -20.30
CA ILE A 466 -12.10 25.85 -19.70
C ILE A 466 -12.19 26.96 -18.66
N THR A 467 -13.37 27.53 -18.50
CA THR A 467 -13.69 28.47 -17.42
C THR A 467 -14.54 27.79 -16.35
N ALA A 468 -14.59 28.36 -15.15
CA ALA A 468 -15.48 27.88 -14.11
C ALA A 468 -16.97 27.94 -14.53
N ASP A 469 -17.33 28.90 -15.36
CA ASP A 469 -18.71 29.06 -15.89
C ASP A 469 -19.13 27.91 -16.80
N ASP A 470 -18.19 27.27 -17.52
CA ASP A 470 -18.45 26.10 -18.38
C ASP A 470 -18.92 24.87 -17.58
N MET A 471 -18.68 24.86 -16.27
CA MET A 471 -19.08 23.79 -15.36
C MET A 471 -20.41 24.06 -14.64
N GLN A 472 -21.02 25.26 -14.84
CA GLN A 472 -22.31 25.60 -14.27
C GLN A 472 -23.48 25.02 -15.07
N LYS A 473 -24.57 24.65 -14.38
CA LYS A 473 -25.77 24.07 -15.00
C LYS A 473 -25.48 22.86 -15.90
N LYS A 474 -24.35 22.19 -15.62
CA LYS A 474 -23.91 21.05 -16.41
C LYS A 474 -24.72 19.80 -16.10
N THR A 475 -24.78 18.93 -17.08
CA THR A 475 -25.30 17.57 -16.94
C THR A 475 -24.13 16.59 -16.94
N TYR A 476 -24.12 15.70 -15.97
CA TYR A 476 -23.11 14.64 -15.82
C TYR A 476 -23.75 13.28 -16.12
N ASN A 477 -23.13 12.50 -16.99
CA ASN A 477 -23.47 11.10 -17.20
C ASN A 477 -23.12 10.27 -15.93
N PRO A 478 -23.59 9.03 -15.80
CA PRO A 478 -23.10 8.13 -14.75
C PRO A 478 -21.58 8.03 -14.78
N TYR A 479 -20.94 8.20 -13.63
CA TYR A 479 -19.50 8.06 -13.43
C TYR A 479 -18.60 9.00 -14.24
N GLU A 480 -19.17 10.00 -14.93
CA GLU A 480 -18.44 11.03 -15.68
C GLU A 480 -17.62 11.90 -14.73
N PHE A 481 -16.35 12.15 -15.07
CA PHE A 481 -15.49 13.06 -14.30
C PHE A 481 -14.55 13.89 -15.18
N TYR A 482 -14.08 14.97 -14.57
CA TYR A 482 -13.10 15.91 -15.14
C TYR A 482 -11.96 16.13 -14.16
N ILE A 483 -10.73 16.23 -14.68
CA ILE A 483 -9.57 16.69 -13.93
C ILE A 483 -9.04 17.95 -14.61
N PHE A 484 -8.86 19.01 -13.81
CA PHE A 484 -8.37 20.30 -14.27
C PHE A 484 -7.06 20.65 -13.60
N THR A 485 -6.21 21.35 -14.30
CA THR A 485 -4.98 21.92 -13.76
C THR A 485 -4.97 23.44 -13.94
N VAL A 486 -4.40 24.13 -12.94
CA VAL A 486 -4.15 25.57 -12.96
C VAL A 486 -2.71 25.79 -12.56
N SER A 487 -1.92 26.40 -13.43
CA SER A 487 -0.57 26.87 -13.09
C SER A 487 -0.66 28.24 -12.43
N ALA A 488 0.13 28.47 -11.38
CA ALA A 488 0.26 29.83 -10.83
C ALA A 488 0.95 30.71 -11.88
N GLU A 489 0.43 31.92 -12.08
CA GLU A 489 1.03 32.96 -12.95
C GLU A 489 2.41 33.41 -12.46
#